data_f86ca47b799b5387775df03d7fd05dde
#
_entry.id   f86ca47b799b5387775df03d7fd05dde
#
_cell.length_a   1.000
_cell.length_b   1.000
_cell.length_c   1.000
_cell.angle_alpha   90.00
_cell.angle_beta   90.00
_cell.angle_gamma   90.00
#
_symmetry.space_group_name_H-M   'P 1'
#
loop_
_entity.id
_entity.type
_entity.pdbx_description
1 polymer ?
#
loop_
_entity_poly.entity_id
_entity_poly.type
_entity_poly.pdbx_seq_one_letter_code
_entity_poly.pdbx_strand_id
1 'polypeptide(L)'
;YFEEFYQIKFDDQSLIAAVELSSRYMQDRKLPDKAIDLIDETGAAQAILPVEKRKKKITEKEIEKTLSIIARIPEKTVSKSDNSILKKLDKSLKNQVFGQNHAVELLSSSIKSSRAGLRDIEKPIGSYLFSGPTGVGKTELARQLANTLSIELVRFDMSEYMERHSISKLIGAPPGYVGYDQGGLLTEKIEKTPHCVLLLDEIEKAHFDIYNILLQVMDYGFLSDHNGKKIDFRNVIIIMTTNAGAQDLTKESIGFSESKIEQNYSQEINRLFSPEFRNRLDAIIPFNSLSKAIMKQIVDKFVIKLESQLDEKSVLLTLTEPAYEWLTENGVDEKYGARPLQRFIDEKIKKPLADELLFGKLKNGG
;
A
#
# COMPACT_ATOMS: atom_id res chain seq x y z
N TYR A 1 5.07 38.09 17.07
CA TYR A 1 3.76 37.89 17.68
C TYR A 1 3.63 36.51 18.32
N PHE A 2 3.71 35.38 17.57
CA PHE A 2 3.58 34.03 18.10
C PHE A 2 4.67 33.67 19.11
N GLU A 3 5.90 34.14 18.91
CA GLU A 3 7.00 33.93 19.85
C GLU A 3 6.73 34.58 21.21
N GLU A 4 6.18 35.77 21.20
CA GLU A 4 5.78 36.50 22.43
C GLU A 4 4.57 35.87 23.08
N PHE A 5 3.56 35.47 22.27
CA PHE A 5 2.32 34.87 22.76
C PHE A 5 2.55 33.51 23.46
N TYR A 6 3.33 32.64 22.82
CA TYR A 6 3.61 31.31 23.36
C TYR A 6 4.87 31.22 24.22
N GLN A 7 5.64 32.35 24.34
CA GLN A 7 6.93 32.42 25.05
C GLN A 7 7.95 31.36 24.56
N ILE A 8 8.03 31.19 23.25
CA ILE A 8 8.93 30.29 22.55
C ILE A 8 9.67 31.04 21.44
N LYS A 9 10.75 30.46 20.91
CA LYS A 9 11.46 30.98 19.74
C LYS A 9 11.41 29.98 18.61
N PHE A 10 11.16 30.43 17.40
CA PHE A 10 11.25 29.65 16.20
C PHE A 10 12.64 29.77 15.59
N ASP A 11 13.24 28.65 15.24
CA ASP A 11 14.48 28.58 14.47
C ASP A 11 14.18 28.93 13.00
N ASP A 12 15.11 29.57 12.28
CA ASP A 12 14.95 29.90 10.85
C ASP A 12 14.63 28.64 10.03
N GLN A 13 15.26 27.50 10.36
CA GLN A 13 14.97 26.21 9.72
C GLN A 13 13.54 25.74 9.98
N SER A 14 12.99 26.01 11.14
CA SER A 14 11.59 25.68 11.45
C SER A 14 10.60 26.50 10.64
N LEU A 15 10.89 27.78 10.39
CA LEU A 15 10.06 28.65 9.55
C LEU A 15 10.10 28.22 8.08
N ILE A 16 11.28 27.88 7.57
CA ILE A 16 11.44 27.33 6.22
C ILE A 16 10.67 26.00 6.11
N ALA A 17 10.82 25.12 7.08
CA ALA A 17 10.12 23.84 7.12
C ALA A 17 8.59 24.05 7.16
N ALA A 18 8.08 25.03 7.92
CA ALA A 18 6.65 25.33 7.97
C ALA A 18 6.09 25.70 6.59
N VAL A 19 6.82 26.49 5.81
CA VAL A 19 6.42 26.86 4.44
C VAL A 19 6.49 25.68 3.49
N GLU A 20 7.61 24.96 3.45
CA GLU A 20 7.83 23.85 2.53
C GLU A 20 6.87 22.67 2.79
N LEU A 21 6.76 22.28 4.06
CA LEU A 21 5.94 21.14 4.45
C LEU A 21 4.45 21.45 4.35
N SER A 22 4.00 22.64 4.74
CA SER A 22 2.61 23.04 4.55
C SER A 22 2.26 23.11 3.06
N SER A 23 3.18 23.61 2.22
CA SER A 23 2.98 23.64 0.76
C SER A 23 2.78 22.24 0.17
N ARG A 24 3.53 21.26 0.67
CA ARG A 24 3.51 19.87 0.18
C ARG A 24 2.33 19.06 0.70
N TYR A 25 1.94 19.24 1.95
CA TYR A 25 1.02 18.33 2.63
C TYR A 25 -0.33 18.94 3.04
N MET A 26 -0.43 20.27 3.16
CA MET A 26 -1.67 20.97 3.48
C MET A 26 -2.24 21.60 2.20
N GLN A 27 -3.32 21.04 1.69
CA GLN A 27 -3.88 21.44 0.39
C GLN A 27 -5.16 22.27 0.51
N ASP A 28 -5.76 22.31 1.70
CA ASP A 28 -7.05 22.96 1.94
C ASP A 28 -6.96 24.48 1.95
N ARG A 29 -5.76 25.04 2.16
CA ARG A 29 -5.50 26.48 2.22
C ARG A 29 -4.32 26.88 1.34
N LYS A 30 -4.23 28.18 1.02
CA LYS A 30 -3.13 28.73 0.24
C LYS A 30 -2.04 29.29 1.15
N LEU A 31 -0.83 29.48 0.62
CA LEU A 31 0.20 30.26 1.27
C LEU A 31 -0.18 31.75 1.22
N PRO A 32 0.13 32.54 2.25
CA PRO A 32 0.93 32.18 3.44
C PRO A 32 0.12 31.51 4.56
N ASP A 33 -1.23 31.55 4.53
CA ASP A 33 -2.11 31.20 5.65
C ASP A 33 -1.81 29.81 6.23
N LYS A 34 -1.67 28.79 5.39
CA LYS A 34 -1.38 27.42 5.86
C LYS A 34 -0.05 27.26 6.59
N ALA A 35 0.96 28.08 6.26
CA ALA A 35 2.24 28.07 6.96
C ALA A 35 2.11 28.80 8.32
N ILE A 36 1.35 29.88 8.35
CA ILE A 36 1.04 30.61 9.58
C ILE A 36 0.25 29.74 10.55
N ASP A 37 -0.79 29.04 10.05
CA ASP A 37 -1.56 28.09 10.85
C ASP A 37 -0.68 26.97 11.45
N LEU A 38 0.24 26.43 10.66
CA LEU A 38 1.15 25.37 11.15
C LEU A 38 2.10 25.89 12.24
N ILE A 39 2.56 27.13 12.15
CA ILE A 39 3.38 27.80 13.18
C ILE A 39 2.55 28.00 14.44
N ASP A 40 1.32 28.50 14.31
CA ASP A 40 0.39 28.75 15.43
C ASP A 40 0.06 27.44 16.17
N GLU A 41 -0.36 26.41 15.45
CA GLU A 41 -0.67 25.09 16.00
C GLU A 41 0.56 24.45 16.69
N THR A 42 1.78 24.66 16.15
CA THR A 42 3.00 24.20 16.80
C THR A 42 3.26 24.94 18.12
N GLY A 43 3.02 26.24 18.15
CA GLY A 43 3.09 27.02 19.37
C GLY A 43 2.06 26.58 20.41
N ALA A 44 0.81 26.39 19.99
CA ALA A 44 -0.27 25.89 20.84
C ALA A 44 0.03 24.49 21.39
N ALA A 45 0.55 23.59 20.57
CA ALA A 45 0.94 22.24 20.99
C ALA A 45 2.01 22.26 22.09
N GLN A 46 2.96 23.21 22.06
CA GLN A 46 3.94 23.38 23.14
C GLN A 46 3.31 23.98 24.41
N ALA A 47 2.37 24.90 24.25
CA ALA A 47 1.71 25.54 25.39
C ALA A 47 0.87 24.56 26.24
N ILE A 48 0.31 23.53 25.63
CA ILE A 48 -0.48 22.48 26.30
C ILE A 48 0.41 21.50 27.08
N LEU A 49 1.69 21.35 26.74
CA LEU A 49 2.59 20.43 27.45
C LEU A 49 2.87 20.93 28.90
N PRO A 50 3.14 19.98 29.86
CA PRO A 50 3.64 20.36 31.17
C PRO A 50 4.91 21.22 31.06
N VAL A 51 5.06 22.19 31.94
CA VAL A 51 6.17 23.18 31.91
C VAL A 51 7.53 22.55 31.77
N GLU A 52 7.75 21.40 32.42
CA GLU A 52 9.01 20.63 32.36
C GLU A 52 9.32 20.03 30.99
N LYS A 53 8.31 19.84 30.15
CA LYS A 53 8.43 19.23 28.81
C LYS A 53 8.36 20.25 27.67
N ARG A 54 8.09 21.53 27.99
CA ARG A 54 8.01 22.62 27.01
C ARG A 54 9.38 22.94 26.45
N LYS A 55 9.46 22.98 25.13
CA LYS A 55 10.68 23.43 24.46
C LYS A 55 10.61 24.94 24.26
N LYS A 56 11.63 25.66 24.72
CA LYS A 56 11.76 27.11 24.53
C LYS A 56 12.17 27.48 23.09
N LYS A 57 12.77 26.54 22.36
CA LYS A 57 13.17 26.69 20.96
C LYS A 57 12.52 25.62 20.12
N ILE A 58 11.78 26.03 19.09
CA ILE A 58 11.10 25.18 18.11
C ILE A 58 12.05 24.94 16.94
N THR A 59 12.25 23.70 16.61
CA THR A 59 13.07 23.25 15.47
C THR A 59 12.18 22.59 14.39
N GLU A 60 12.78 22.23 13.26
CA GLU A 60 12.11 21.52 12.18
C GLU A 60 11.30 20.30 12.70
N LYS A 61 11.82 19.56 13.69
CA LYS A 61 11.16 18.36 14.25
C LYS A 61 9.80 18.65 14.90
N GLU A 62 9.65 19.78 15.59
CA GLU A 62 8.37 20.13 16.18
C GLU A 62 7.34 20.50 15.12
N ILE A 63 7.76 21.17 14.05
CA ILE A 63 6.93 21.47 12.88
C ILE A 63 6.51 20.17 12.18
N GLU A 64 7.46 19.25 11.93
CA GLU A 64 7.18 17.92 11.34
C GLU A 64 6.16 17.16 12.17
N LYS A 65 6.31 17.14 13.49
CA LYS A 65 5.40 16.46 14.41
C LYS A 65 4.00 17.06 14.39
N THR A 66 3.89 18.37 14.46
CA THR A 66 2.58 19.06 14.42
C THR A 66 1.90 18.83 13.07
N LEU A 67 2.64 18.96 11.97
CA LEU A 67 2.10 18.65 10.64
C LEU A 67 1.62 17.21 10.53
N SER A 68 2.37 16.25 11.08
CA SER A 68 1.98 14.84 11.04
C SER A 68 0.61 14.60 11.67
N ILE A 69 0.30 15.31 12.74
CA ILE A 69 -1.00 15.24 13.43
C ILE A 69 -2.10 15.90 12.58
N ILE A 70 -1.85 17.13 12.11
CA ILE A 70 -2.84 17.91 11.33
C ILE A 70 -3.19 17.22 10.02
N ALA A 71 -2.17 16.86 9.25
CA ALA A 71 -2.33 16.22 7.94
C ALA A 71 -2.57 14.71 8.02
N ARG A 72 -2.59 14.13 9.23
CA ARG A 72 -2.76 12.67 9.47
C ARG A 72 -1.73 11.83 8.71
N ILE A 73 -0.48 12.28 8.70
CA ILE A 73 0.63 11.63 8.02
C ILE A 73 1.58 11.03 9.08
N PRO A 74 2.14 9.83 8.86
CA PRO A 74 3.17 9.33 9.76
C PRO A 74 4.38 10.28 9.83
N GLU A 75 4.90 10.54 11.05
CA GLU A 75 6.04 11.44 11.27
C GLU A 75 7.25 11.11 10.38
N LYS A 76 7.48 9.80 10.13
CA LYS A 76 8.57 9.32 9.26
C LYS A 76 8.46 9.77 7.81
N THR A 77 7.26 10.01 7.32
CA THR A 77 7.00 10.44 5.93
C THR A 77 7.26 11.93 5.74
N VAL A 78 7.14 12.70 6.82
CA VAL A 78 7.34 14.16 6.82
C VAL A 78 8.81 14.53 6.99
N SER A 79 9.59 13.67 7.68
CA SER A 79 10.98 13.94 8.04
C SER A 79 11.97 13.74 6.86
N LYS A 80 13.16 14.34 6.96
CA LYS A 80 14.30 14.08 6.04
C LYS A 80 14.69 12.60 5.91
N SER A 81 14.16 11.73 6.78
CA SER A 81 14.31 10.27 6.68
C SER A 81 13.61 9.67 5.45
N ASP A 82 12.61 10.36 4.86
CA ASP A 82 11.91 9.91 3.65
C ASP A 82 12.89 9.65 2.49
N ASN A 83 13.87 10.53 2.28
CA ASN A 83 14.89 10.36 1.25
C ASN A 83 15.74 9.09 1.48
N SER A 84 16.01 8.72 2.73
CA SER A 84 16.77 7.52 3.07
C SER A 84 15.94 6.24 2.84
N ILE A 85 14.64 6.30 3.10
CA ILE A 85 13.69 5.23 2.84
C ILE A 85 13.55 5.02 1.33
N LEU A 86 13.33 6.10 0.57
CA LEU A 86 13.21 6.05 -0.89
C LEU A 86 14.49 5.54 -1.56
N LYS A 87 15.67 5.92 -1.06
CA LYS A 87 16.96 5.40 -1.57
C LYS A 87 17.07 3.88 -1.42
N LYS A 88 16.52 3.31 -0.34
CA LYS A 88 16.57 1.88 -0.03
C LYS A 88 15.31 1.11 -0.48
N LEU A 89 14.32 1.80 -1.02
CA LEU A 89 12.98 1.24 -1.33
C LEU A 89 13.08 -0.03 -2.19
N ASP A 90 13.81 0.05 -3.29
CA ASP A 90 14.02 -1.06 -4.22
C ASP A 90 14.61 -2.29 -3.51
N LYS A 91 15.71 -2.10 -2.75
CA LYS A 91 16.36 -3.18 -2.01
C LYS A 91 15.44 -3.77 -0.93
N SER A 92 14.70 -2.92 -0.21
CA SER A 92 13.79 -3.34 0.83
C SER A 92 12.65 -4.21 0.27
N LEU A 93 12.06 -3.79 -0.85
CA LEU A 93 10.99 -4.53 -1.51
C LEU A 93 11.48 -5.85 -2.12
N LYS A 94 12.65 -5.87 -2.78
CA LYS A 94 13.26 -7.09 -3.33
C LYS A 94 13.54 -8.16 -2.25
N ASN A 95 13.91 -7.74 -1.05
CA ASN A 95 14.12 -8.65 0.07
C ASN A 95 12.81 -9.26 0.63
N GLN A 96 11.67 -8.66 0.32
CA GLN A 96 10.36 -9.09 0.82
C GLN A 96 9.50 -9.79 -0.23
N VAL A 97 9.68 -9.45 -1.51
CA VAL A 97 8.89 -9.98 -2.64
C VAL A 97 9.85 -10.64 -3.62
N PHE A 98 9.86 -11.96 -3.58
CA PHE A 98 10.81 -12.76 -4.37
C PHE A 98 10.33 -12.96 -5.82
N GLY A 99 11.27 -13.00 -6.75
CA GLY A 99 11.02 -13.32 -8.16
C GLY A 99 10.37 -12.20 -8.98
N GLN A 100 10.15 -11.02 -8.41
CA GLN A 100 9.46 -9.90 -9.07
C GLN A 100 10.35 -8.66 -9.17
N ASN A 101 11.65 -8.85 -9.43
CA ASN A 101 12.64 -7.76 -9.44
C ASN A 101 12.26 -6.64 -10.41
N HIS A 102 11.81 -6.98 -11.61
CA HIS A 102 11.39 -6.01 -12.63
C HIS A 102 10.17 -5.19 -12.17
N ALA A 103 9.16 -5.85 -11.61
CA ALA A 103 7.99 -5.16 -11.07
C ALA A 103 8.35 -4.20 -9.92
N VAL A 104 9.26 -4.62 -9.03
CA VAL A 104 9.77 -3.78 -7.93
C VAL A 104 10.54 -2.56 -8.47
N GLU A 105 11.38 -2.74 -9.49
CA GLU A 105 12.15 -1.66 -10.10
C GLU A 105 11.25 -0.62 -10.76
N LEU A 106 10.28 -1.06 -11.55
CA LEU A 106 9.30 -0.15 -12.19
C LEU A 106 8.53 0.65 -11.15
N LEU A 107 7.98 -0.02 -10.14
CA LEU A 107 7.22 0.63 -9.07
C LEU A 107 8.08 1.63 -8.30
N SER A 108 9.26 1.20 -7.88
CA SER A 108 10.18 2.04 -7.10
C SER A 108 10.66 3.26 -7.87
N SER A 109 10.95 3.12 -9.17
CA SER A 109 11.34 4.21 -10.04
C SER A 109 10.22 5.23 -10.20
N SER A 110 9.00 4.78 -10.47
CA SER A 110 7.83 5.65 -10.61
C SER A 110 7.51 6.42 -9.31
N ILE A 111 7.55 5.75 -8.15
CA ILE A 111 7.35 6.40 -6.85
C ILE A 111 8.44 7.45 -6.58
N LYS A 112 9.72 7.14 -6.87
CA LYS A 112 10.83 8.10 -6.72
C LYS A 112 10.63 9.33 -7.60
N SER A 113 10.22 9.17 -8.85
CA SER A 113 9.93 10.28 -9.77
C SER A 113 8.79 11.15 -9.25
N SER A 114 7.72 10.53 -8.77
CA SER A 114 6.59 11.24 -8.17
C SER A 114 7.00 12.04 -6.93
N ARG A 115 7.79 11.44 -6.02
CA ARG A 115 8.28 12.10 -4.81
C ARG A 115 9.33 13.19 -5.07
N ALA A 116 10.03 13.12 -6.19
CA ALA A 116 10.94 14.17 -6.64
C ALA A 116 10.22 15.43 -7.19
N GLY A 117 8.88 15.43 -7.20
CA GLY A 117 8.08 16.56 -7.67
C GLY A 117 7.90 16.62 -9.18
N LEU A 118 8.24 15.53 -9.90
CA LEU A 118 8.12 15.46 -11.37
C LEU A 118 6.72 15.03 -11.84
N ARG A 119 5.76 14.92 -10.92
CA ARG A 119 4.36 14.61 -11.21
C ARG A 119 3.50 15.87 -11.27
N ASP A 120 2.32 15.74 -11.85
CA ASP A 120 1.24 16.71 -11.72
C ASP A 120 0.71 16.71 -10.26
N ILE A 121 0.72 17.89 -9.62
CA ILE A 121 0.36 18.06 -8.20
C ILE A 121 -1.14 17.75 -7.97
N GLU A 122 -1.97 17.92 -8.98
CA GLU A 122 -3.41 17.69 -8.89
C GLU A 122 -3.81 16.21 -8.99
N LYS A 123 -2.87 15.31 -9.31
CA LYS A 123 -3.12 13.87 -9.45
C LYS A 123 -2.66 13.07 -8.23
N PRO A 124 -3.13 11.83 -8.05
CA PRO A 124 -2.60 10.90 -7.06
C PRO A 124 -1.08 10.74 -7.13
N ILE A 125 -0.43 10.24 -6.06
CA ILE A 125 1.02 9.96 -6.07
C ILE A 125 1.42 9.04 -7.22
N GLY A 126 0.56 8.07 -7.50
CA GLY A 126 0.69 7.18 -8.65
C GLY A 126 -0.48 6.23 -8.73
N SER A 127 -0.80 5.81 -9.96
CA SER A 127 -1.89 4.89 -10.29
C SER A 127 -1.33 3.72 -11.10
N TYR A 128 -1.29 2.53 -10.49
CA TYR A 128 -0.60 1.36 -11.02
C TYR A 128 -1.56 0.20 -11.23
N LEU A 129 -1.41 -0.50 -12.35
CA LEU A 129 -2.08 -1.77 -12.61
C LEU A 129 -1.08 -2.92 -12.50
N PHE A 130 -1.23 -3.76 -11.48
CA PHE A 130 -0.44 -5.00 -11.32
C PHE A 130 -1.13 -6.13 -12.05
N SER A 131 -0.52 -6.63 -13.10
CA SER A 131 -1.08 -7.68 -13.95
C SER A 131 -0.25 -8.96 -13.82
N GLY A 132 -0.90 -10.12 -13.82
CA GLY A 132 -0.18 -11.39 -13.74
C GLY A 132 -0.96 -12.51 -13.07
N PRO A 133 -0.41 -13.74 -13.04
CA PRO A 133 -1.05 -14.91 -12.44
C PRO A 133 -1.44 -14.71 -10.98
N THR A 134 -2.36 -15.54 -10.51
CA THR A 134 -2.72 -15.56 -9.09
C THR A 134 -1.56 -16.07 -8.24
N GLY A 135 -1.37 -15.54 -7.03
CA GLY A 135 -0.39 -16.05 -6.08
C GLY A 135 1.07 -15.73 -6.36
N VAL A 136 1.38 -14.82 -7.30
CA VAL A 136 2.76 -14.41 -7.66
C VAL A 136 3.30 -13.23 -6.83
N GLY A 137 2.49 -12.64 -5.93
CA GLY A 137 2.94 -11.60 -5.01
C GLY A 137 2.40 -10.20 -5.25
N LYS A 138 1.41 -9.98 -6.12
CA LYS A 138 0.81 -8.64 -6.40
C LYS A 138 0.33 -7.94 -5.13
N THR A 139 -0.56 -8.56 -4.37
CA THR A 139 -1.08 -8.02 -3.11
C THR A 139 0.02 -7.88 -2.04
N GLU A 140 1.00 -8.80 -2.04
CA GLU A 140 2.14 -8.73 -1.11
C GLU A 140 3.04 -7.54 -1.41
N LEU A 141 3.31 -7.22 -2.69
CA LEU A 141 4.09 -6.04 -3.07
C LEU A 141 3.40 -4.75 -2.60
N ALA A 142 2.08 -4.64 -2.76
CA ALA A 142 1.32 -3.49 -2.26
C ALA A 142 1.43 -3.37 -0.73
N ARG A 143 1.33 -4.49 -0.01
CA ARG A 143 1.47 -4.54 1.46
C ARG A 143 2.88 -4.12 1.90
N GLN A 144 3.91 -4.66 1.26
CA GLN A 144 5.29 -4.35 1.61
C GLN A 144 5.66 -2.90 1.24
N LEU A 145 5.07 -2.35 0.18
CA LEU A 145 5.20 -0.92 -0.14
C LEU A 145 4.63 -0.06 1.00
N ALA A 146 3.40 -0.33 1.44
CA ALA A 146 2.76 0.40 2.53
C ALA A 146 3.60 0.32 3.82
N ASN A 147 4.07 -0.89 4.18
CA ASN A 147 4.93 -1.09 5.35
C ASN A 147 6.26 -0.33 5.24
N THR A 148 6.93 -0.37 4.08
CA THR A 148 8.22 0.30 3.86
C THR A 148 8.09 1.81 3.91
N LEU A 149 7.00 2.36 3.35
CA LEU A 149 6.68 3.77 3.41
C LEU A 149 6.04 4.19 4.76
N SER A 150 5.76 3.24 5.66
CA SER A 150 5.09 3.46 6.94
C SER A 150 3.73 4.15 6.81
N ILE A 151 2.98 3.84 5.76
CA ILE A 151 1.62 4.33 5.50
C ILE A 151 0.62 3.17 5.57
N GLU A 152 -0.67 3.47 5.75
CA GLU A 152 -1.71 2.45 5.85
C GLU A 152 -1.98 1.80 4.49
N LEU A 153 -2.29 0.49 4.50
CA LEU A 153 -2.83 -0.24 3.36
C LEU A 153 -4.36 -0.31 3.49
N VAL A 154 -5.06 0.41 2.64
CA VAL A 154 -6.52 0.34 2.51
C VAL A 154 -6.86 -0.61 1.36
N ARG A 155 -7.51 -1.72 1.65
CA ARG A 155 -7.81 -2.76 0.66
C ARG A 155 -9.30 -2.91 0.45
N PHE A 156 -9.71 -3.01 -0.82
CA PHE A 156 -11.04 -3.40 -1.27
C PHE A 156 -10.93 -4.56 -2.25
N ASP A 157 -11.72 -5.60 -2.06
CA ASP A 157 -11.89 -6.70 -3.00
C ASP A 157 -13.00 -6.35 -3.98
N MET A 158 -12.66 -6.17 -5.24
CA MET A 158 -13.62 -5.72 -6.25
C MET A 158 -14.65 -6.79 -6.63
N SER A 159 -14.45 -8.04 -6.22
CA SER A 159 -15.47 -9.07 -6.34
C SER A 159 -16.73 -8.80 -5.50
N GLU A 160 -16.62 -7.97 -4.44
CA GLU A 160 -17.75 -7.52 -3.63
C GLU A 160 -18.57 -6.40 -4.31
N TYR A 161 -18.00 -5.79 -5.38
CA TYR A 161 -18.53 -4.62 -6.08
C TYR A 161 -18.87 -4.91 -7.55
N MET A 162 -19.32 -6.13 -7.85
CA MET A 162 -19.74 -6.55 -9.19
C MET A 162 -21.10 -5.98 -9.58
N GLU A 163 -21.97 -5.77 -8.61
CA GLU A 163 -23.34 -5.33 -8.80
C GLU A 163 -23.46 -3.81 -8.68
N ARG A 164 -24.32 -3.18 -9.49
CA ARG A 164 -24.53 -1.73 -9.46
C ARG A 164 -24.90 -1.18 -8.07
N HIS A 165 -25.72 -1.90 -7.32
CA HIS A 165 -26.12 -1.46 -5.98
C HIS A 165 -24.98 -1.47 -4.95
N SER A 166 -23.94 -2.26 -5.17
CA SER A 166 -22.77 -2.30 -4.27
C SER A 166 -21.86 -1.06 -4.42
N ILE A 167 -21.96 -0.32 -5.52
CA ILE A 167 -21.25 0.93 -5.74
C ILE A 167 -21.67 1.98 -4.71
N SER A 168 -22.97 2.03 -4.37
CA SER A 168 -23.48 2.93 -3.35
C SER A 168 -22.86 2.68 -1.96
N LYS A 169 -22.43 1.46 -1.66
CA LYS A 169 -21.67 1.17 -0.44
C LYS A 169 -20.26 1.76 -0.49
N LEU A 170 -19.68 1.86 -1.69
CA LEU A 170 -18.31 2.34 -1.86
C LEU A 170 -18.22 3.88 -1.77
N ILE A 171 -19.14 4.60 -2.41
CA ILE A 171 -19.12 6.06 -2.54
C ILE A 171 -20.28 6.79 -1.84
N GLY A 172 -21.18 6.05 -1.18
CA GLY A 172 -22.41 6.56 -0.54
C GLY A 172 -23.65 6.41 -1.42
N ALA A 173 -24.83 6.42 -0.81
CA ALA A 173 -26.10 6.35 -1.52
C ALA A 173 -26.60 7.74 -1.93
N PRO A 174 -27.24 7.90 -3.11
CA PRO A 174 -27.84 9.16 -3.51
C PRO A 174 -28.95 9.61 -2.55
N PRO A 175 -29.26 10.91 -2.47
CA PRO A 175 -30.37 11.42 -1.69
C PRO A 175 -31.71 10.70 -2.00
N GLY A 176 -32.43 10.30 -0.96
CA GLY A 176 -33.71 9.59 -1.08
C GLY A 176 -33.62 8.07 -1.11
N TYR A 177 -32.42 7.48 -1.12
CA TYR A 177 -32.21 6.03 -0.98
C TYR A 177 -31.91 5.62 0.45
N VAL A 178 -32.25 4.37 0.80
CA VAL A 178 -31.93 3.78 2.11
C VAL A 178 -30.41 3.75 2.30
N GLY A 179 -29.93 4.29 3.43
CA GLY A 179 -28.50 4.40 3.72
C GLY A 179 -27.84 5.71 3.27
N TYR A 180 -28.61 6.73 2.85
CA TYR A 180 -28.09 8.05 2.48
C TYR A 180 -27.25 8.71 3.57
N ASP A 181 -27.60 8.54 4.85
CA ASP A 181 -26.85 9.08 6.00
C ASP A 181 -25.52 8.32 6.26
N GLN A 182 -25.33 7.19 5.60
CA GLN A 182 -24.09 6.44 5.69
C GLN A 182 -23.15 6.88 4.56
N GLY A 183 -21.99 7.42 4.92
CA GLY A 183 -20.93 7.74 3.96
C GLY A 183 -20.47 6.49 3.20
N GLY A 184 -19.81 6.68 2.07
CA GLY A 184 -19.22 5.57 1.32
C GLY A 184 -17.99 5.00 2.01
N LEU A 185 -17.84 3.69 1.99
CA LEU A 185 -16.70 3.01 2.63
C LEU A 185 -15.33 3.49 2.11
N LEU A 186 -15.22 3.74 0.81
CA LEU A 186 -13.99 4.26 0.19
C LEU A 186 -13.75 5.71 0.63
N THR A 187 -14.77 6.55 0.51
CA THR A 187 -14.67 7.98 0.82
C THR A 187 -14.34 8.22 2.28
N GLU A 188 -15.00 7.51 3.21
CA GLU A 188 -14.69 7.59 4.64
C GLU A 188 -13.28 7.09 4.99
N LYS A 189 -12.83 5.99 4.36
CA LYS A 189 -11.50 5.45 4.62
C LYS A 189 -10.41 6.42 4.16
N ILE A 190 -10.54 6.98 2.97
CA ILE A 190 -9.56 7.95 2.45
C ILE A 190 -9.58 9.24 3.26
N GLU A 191 -10.74 9.71 3.70
CA GLU A 191 -10.83 10.87 4.57
C GLU A 191 -10.13 10.66 5.93
N LYS A 192 -10.28 9.46 6.49
CA LYS A 192 -9.60 9.08 7.75
C LYS A 192 -8.11 8.89 7.57
N THR A 193 -7.68 8.39 6.40
CA THR A 193 -6.29 8.07 6.08
C THR A 193 -5.90 8.62 4.71
N PRO A 194 -5.70 9.95 4.58
CA PRO A 194 -5.45 10.60 3.30
C PRO A 194 -4.09 10.24 2.69
N HIS A 195 -3.18 9.68 3.47
CA HIS A 195 -1.90 9.14 3.02
C HIS A 195 -1.90 7.62 3.17
N CYS A 196 -2.23 6.91 2.11
CA CYS A 196 -2.30 5.45 2.13
C CYS A 196 -1.93 4.84 0.78
N VAL A 197 -1.71 3.54 0.79
CA VAL A 197 -1.78 2.69 -0.40
C VAL A 197 -3.22 2.19 -0.51
N LEU A 198 -3.94 2.62 -1.54
CA LEU A 198 -5.24 2.09 -1.87
C LEU A 198 -5.07 0.91 -2.82
N LEU A 199 -5.41 -0.29 -2.35
CA LEU A 199 -5.37 -1.53 -3.12
C LEU A 199 -6.78 -1.94 -3.52
N LEU A 200 -7.05 -1.95 -4.83
CA LEU A 200 -8.25 -2.47 -5.44
C LEU A 200 -7.94 -3.83 -6.06
N ASP A 201 -8.28 -4.90 -5.34
CA ASP A 201 -7.91 -6.27 -5.72
C ASP A 201 -8.93 -6.84 -6.72
N GLU A 202 -8.46 -7.51 -7.79
CA GLU A 202 -9.28 -8.10 -8.85
C GLU A 202 -10.19 -7.09 -9.57
N ILE A 203 -9.59 -5.97 -10.04
CA ILE A 203 -10.32 -4.85 -10.65
C ILE A 203 -11.18 -5.26 -11.84
N GLU A 204 -10.80 -6.32 -12.58
CA GLU A 204 -11.57 -6.85 -13.71
C GLU A 204 -12.97 -7.37 -13.33
N LYS A 205 -13.22 -7.61 -12.03
CA LYS A 205 -14.53 -8.04 -11.53
C LYS A 205 -15.43 -6.88 -11.16
N ALA A 206 -14.88 -5.67 -11.05
CA ALA A 206 -15.64 -4.47 -10.68
C ALA A 206 -16.72 -4.12 -11.71
N HIS A 207 -17.84 -3.60 -11.24
CA HIS A 207 -18.84 -3.00 -12.13
C HIS A 207 -18.20 -1.83 -12.92
N PHE A 208 -18.63 -1.62 -14.18
CA PHE A 208 -18.03 -0.62 -15.07
C PHE A 208 -18.08 0.82 -14.52
N ASP A 209 -19.09 1.18 -13.71
CA ASP A 209 -19.16 2.50 -13.10
C ASP A 209 -18.00 2.80 -12.15
N ILE A 210 -17.34 1.78 -11.57
CA ILE A 210 -16.17 1.95 -10.73
C ILE A 210 -15.00 2.48 -11.57
N TYR A 211 -14.87 2.06 -12.83
CA TYR A 211 -13.84 2.60 -13.72
C TYR A 211 -14.05 4.10 -13.97
N ASN A 212 -15.30 4.55 -14.11
CA ASN A 212 -15.62 5.97 -14.28
C ASN A 212 -15.22 6.79 -13.04
N ILE A 213 -15.45 6.25 -11.84
CA ILE A 213 -15.01 6.84 -10.57
C ILE A 213 -13.48 6.94 -10.53
N LEU A 214 -12.79 5.87 -10.89
CA LEU A 214 -11.33 5.85 -10.90
C LEU A 214 -10.74 6.80 -11.94
N LEU A 215 -11.36 6.96 -13.11
CA LEU A 215 -10.96 7.95 -14.10
C LEU A 215 -11.02 9.36 -13.51
N GLN A 216 -12.11 9.71 -12.81
CA GLN A 216 -12.23 10.99 -12.13
C GLN A 216 -11.12 11.20 -11.09
N VAL A 217 -10.84 10.18 -10.28
CA VAL A 217 -9.78 10.24 -9.26
C VAL A 217 -8.41 10.41 -9.89
N MET A 218 -8.10 9.67 -10.96
CA MET A 218 -6.81 9.71 -11.66
C MET A 218 -6.58 11.03 -12.40
N ASP A 219 -7.65 11.68 -12.90
CA ASP A 219 -7.53 12.94 -13.63
C ASP A 219 -7.46 14.17 -12.71
N TYR A 220 -8.30 14.19 -11.68
CA TYR A 220 -8.50 15.38 -10.84
C TYR A 220 -7.98 15.24 -9.41
N GLY A 221 -7.56 14.05 -9.00
CA GLY A 221 -7.05 13.78 -7.64
C GLY A 221 -8.11 13.92 -6.54
N PHE A 222 -9.39 14.00 -6.87
CA PHE A 222 -10.47 14.02 -5.90
C PHE A 222 -11.70 13.26 -6.40
N LEU A 223 -12.52 12.82 -5.45
CA LEU A 223 -13.82 12.23 -5.69
C LEU A 223 -14.86 13.02 -4.91
N SER A 224 -15.96 13.39 -5.57
CA SER A 224 -17.11 13.95 -4.88
C SER A 224 -18.04 12.82 -4.45
N ASP A 225 -18.34 12.74 -3.15
CA ASP A 225 -19.36 11.84 -2.64
C ASP A 225 -20.77 12.32 -3.04
N HIS A 226 -21.78 11.54 -2.74
CA HIS A 226 -23.17 11.91 -3.05
C HIS A 226 -23.69 13.12 -2.26
N ASN A 227 -23.00 13.52 -1.19
CA ASN A 227 -23.30 14.73 -0.42
C ASN A 227 -22.60 15.98 -0.99
N GLY A 228 -21.87 15.84 -2.10
CA GLY A 228 -21.09 16.91 -2.69
C GLY A 228 -19.77 17.20 -1.97
N LYS A 229 -19.41 16.41 -0.96
CA LYS A 229 -18.13 16.53 -0.26
C LYS A 229 -17.00 16.02 -1.15
N LYS A 230 -15.96 16.83 -1.32
CA LYS A 230 -14.76 16.46 -2.06
C LYS A 230 -13.80 15.71 -1.17
N ILE A 231 -13.44 14.51 -1.56
CA ILE A 231 -12.46 13.65 -0.89
C ILE A 231 -11.17 13.68 -1.69
N ASP A 232 -10.06 13.98 -1.03
CA ASP A 232 -8.76 14.19 -1.64
C ASP A 232 -7.96 12.89 -1.78
N PHE A 233 -7.54 12.55 -2.99
CA PHE A 233 -6.73 11.38 -3.33
C PHE A 233 -5.30 11.74 -3.75
N ARG A 234 -4.92 13.02 -3.75
CA ARG A 234 -3.62 13.50 -4.25
C ARG A 234 -2.42 12.93 -3.49
N ASN A 235 -2.63 12.47 -2.28
CA ASN A 235 -1.61 11.83 -1.45
C ASN A 235 -1.77 10.29 -1.36
N VAL A 236 -2.62 9.70 -2.19
CA VAL A 236 -2.88 8.27 -2.26
C VAL A 236 -2.02 7.63 -3.35
N ILE A 237 -1.49 6.43 -3.08
CA ILE A 237 -0.92 5.54 -4.08
C ILE A 237 -2.00 4.53 -4.44
N ILE A 238 -2.50 4.57 -5.67
CA ILE A 238 -3.53 3.65 -6.15
C ILE A 238 -2.88 2.46 -6.82
N ILE A 239 -3.18 1.27 -6.31
CA ILE A 239 -2.74 -0.01 -6.88
C ILE A 239 -3.97 -0.84 -7.20
N MET A 240 -4.10 -1.22 -8.45
CA MET A 240 -5.13 -2.14 -8.92
C MET A 240 -4.48 -3.46 -9.29
N THR A 241 -5.07 -4.59 -8.93
CA THR A 241 -4.57 -5.90 -9.37
C THR A 241 -5.53 -6.53 -10.36
N THR A 242 -4.98 -7.27 -11.31
CA THR A 242 -5.75 -8.08 -12.26
C THR A 242 -5.07 -9.41 -12.49
N ASN A 243 -5.88 -10.44 -12.71
CA ASN A 243 -5.42 -11.76 -13.13
C ASN A 243 -5.53 -11.94 -14.67
N ALA A 244 -5.90 -10.90 -15.37
CA ALA A 244 -5.95 -10.88 -16.83
C ALA A 244 -4.58 -11.20 -17.45
N GLY A 245 -4.57 -11.93 -18.53
CA GLY A 245 -3.36 -12.41 -19.21
C GLY A 245 -2.78 -13.71 -18.65
N ALA A 246 -3.26 -14.19 -17.50
CA ALA A 246 -2.74 -15.41 -16.88
C ALA A 246 -3.37 -16.69 -17.42
N GLN A 247 -4.60 -16.63 -17.94
CA GLN A 247 -5.34 -17.84 -18.34
C GLN A 247 -4.81 -18.43 -19.66
N ASP A 248 -4.24 -17.62 -20.54
CA ASP A 248 -3.69 -18.08 -21.81
C ASP A 248 -2.28 -18.66 -21.67
N LEU A 249 -1.53 -18.26 -20.64
CA LEU A 249 -0.22 -18.83 -20.33
C LEU A 249 -0.27 -20.32 -19.97
N THR A 250 -1.36 -20.80 -19.37
CA THR A 250 -1.54 -22.19 -18.99
C THR A 250 -1.97 -23.11 -20.15
N LYS A 251 -2.52 -22.52 -21.22
CA LYS A 251 -3.00 -23.30 -22.39
C LYS A 251 -1.96 -23.52 -23.46
N GLU A 252 -0.90 -22.70 -23.52
CA GLU A 252 0.03 -22.65 -24.65
C GLU A 252 1.51 -22.85 -24.27
N SER A 253 1.83 -23.41 -23.11
CA SER A 253 3.22 -23.52 -22.60
C SER A 253 4.13 -24.53 -23.35
N ILE A 254 3.71 -25.06 -24.51
CA ILE A 254 4.55 -25.94 -25.32
C ILE A 254 5.01 -25.18 -26.57
N GLY A 255 6.14 -24.47 -26.47
CA GLY A 255 6.93 -24.02 -27.63
C GLY A 255 6.88 -22.53 -28.00
N PHE A 256 6.43 -21.62 -27.15
CA PHE A 256 6.41 -20.18 -27.45
C PHE A 256 7.59 -19.38 -26.86
N SER A 257 8.13 -18.43 -27.64
CA SER A 257 9.17 -17.48 -27.21
C SER A 257 8.60 -16.43 -26.27
N GLU A 258 9.41 -15.90 -25.33
CA GLU A 258 9.05 -14.83 -24.34
C GLU A 258 8.32 -13.64 -25.00
N SER A 259 8.69 -13.27 -26.23
CA SER A 259 8.08 -12.17 -26.98
C SER A 259 6.59 -12.39 -27.33
N LYS A 260 6.15 -13.63 -27.51
CA LYS A 260 4.74 -13.97 -27.78
C LYS A 260 3.90 -13.93 -26.49
N ILE A 261 4.51 -14.27 -25.37
CA ILE A 261 3.87 -14.20 -24.04
C ILE A 261 3.56 -12.74 -23.69
N GLU A 262 4.49 -11.82 -23.91
CA GLU A 262 4.28 -10.39 -23.69
C GLU A 262 3.20 -9.79 -24.61
N GLN A 263 3.14 -10.25 -25.86
CA GLN A 263 2.12 -9.80 -26.82
C GLN A 263 0.71 -10.26 -26.42
N ASN A 264 0.53 -11.49 -26.01
CA ASN A 264 -0.76 -12.02 -25.55
C ASN A 264 -1.24 -11.30 -24.27
N TYR A 265 -0.31 -11.05 -23.35
CA TYR A 265 -0.58 -10.28 -22.12
C TYR A 265 -1.12 -8.88 -22.45
N SER A 266 -0.45 -8.18 -23.34
CA SER A 266 -0.85 -6.84 -23.79
C SER A 266 -2.21 -6.86 -24.48
N GLN A 267 -2.53 -7.89 -25.25
CA GLN A 267 -3.80 -8.00 -25.96
C GLN A 267 -4.99 -8.19 -24.98
N GLU A 268 -4.84 -9.00 -23.95
CA GLU A 268 -5.92 -9.22 -22.97
C GLU A 268 -6.18 -7.98 -22.10
N ILE A 269 -5.13 -7.30 -21.66
CA ILE A 269 -5.25 -6.00 -20.98
C ILE A 269 -5.93 -4.97 -21.88
N ASN A 270 -5.57 -4.95 -23.17
CA ASN A 270 -6.19 -4.06 -24.16
C ASN A 270 -7.67 -4.35 -24.39
N ARG A 271 -8.09 -5.60 -24.25
CA ARG A 271 -9.49 -6.04 -24.36
C ARG A 271 -10.33 -5.71 -23.14
N LEU A 272 -9.76 -5.83 -21.94
CA LEU A 272 -10.47 -5.64 -20.68
C LEU A 272 -10.56 -4.18 -20.25
N PHE A 273 -9.52 -3.40 -20.53
CA PHE A 273 -9.43 -2.02 -20.09
C PHE A 273 -9.46 -1.06 -21.29
N SER A 274 -10.35 -0.09 -21.25
CA SER A 274 -10.46 0.91 -22.31
C SER A 274 -9.12 1.67 -22.52
N PRO A 275 -8.84 2.16 -23.73
CA PRO A 275 -7.67 2.99 -23.98
C PRO A 275 -7.60 4.20 -23.04
N GLU A 276 -8.75 4.80 -22.75
CA GLU A 276 -8.86 5.94 -21.85
C GLU A 276 -8.36 5.58 -20.45
N PHE A 277 -8.83 4.48 -19.87
CA PHE A 277 -8.40 4.00 -18.55
C PHE A 277 -6.90 3.72 -18.49
N ARG A 278 -6.36 3.03 -19.53
CA ARG A 278 -4.94 2.69 -19.58
C ARG A 278 -4.03 3.91 -19.70
N ASN A 279 -4.46 4.94 -20.42
CA ASN A 279 -3.70 6.19 -20.60
C ASN A 279 -3.66 7.05 -19.31
N ARG A 280 -4.47 6.74 -18.30
CA ARG A 280 -4.45 7.40 -16.99
C ARG A 280 -3.56 6.70 -15.96
N LEU A 281 -3.10 5.49 -16.29
CA LEU A 281 -2.17 4.75 -15.43
C LEU A 281 -0.75 5.30 -15.61
N ASP A 282 -0.04 5.47 -14.49
CA ASP A 282 1.39 5.81 -14.52
C ASP A 282 2.23 4.63 -15.00
N ALA A 283 1.84 3.41 -14.63
CA ALA A 283 2.45 2.20 -15.19
C ALA A 283 1.53 0.97 -15.09
N ILE A 284 1.66 0.08 -16.08
CA ILE A 284 1.18 -1.31 -16.02
C ILE A 284 2.40 -2.15 -15.66
N ILE A 285 2.33 -2.84 -14.53
CA ILE A 285 3.45 -3.57 -13.94
C ILE A 285 3.18 -5.06 -14.05
N PRO A 286 3.88 -5.78 -14.96
CA PRO A 286 3.70 -7.20 -15.14
C PRO A 286 4.38 -8.00 -14.02
N PHE A 287 3.70 -9.05 -13.56
CA PHE A 287 4.21 -10.04 -12.63
C PHE A 287 4.38 -11.37 -13.32
N ASN A 288 5.56 -11.94 -13.24
CA ASN A 288 5.90 -13.21 -13.84
C ASN A 288 5.50 -14.39 -12.96
N SER A 289 5.31 -15.55 -13.58
CA SER A 289 5.15 -16.82 -12.87
C SER A 289 6.40 -17.13 -12.03
N LEU A 290 6.20 -17.79 -10.89
CA LEU A 290 7.29 -18.08 -9.95
C LEU A 290 8.01 -19.36 -10.38
N SER A 291 9.34 -19.30 -10.50
CA SER A 291 10.17 -20.49 -10.73
C SER A 291 10.27 -21.35 -9.48
N LYS A 292 10.60 -22.65 -9.64
CA LYS A 292 10.81 -23.58 -8.50
C LYS A 292 11.84 -23.05 -7.49
N ALA A 293 12.92 -22.40 -7.96
CA ALA A 293 13.92 -21.80 -7.10
C ALA A 293 13.37 -20.65 -6.24
N ILE A 294 12.51 -19.81 -6.83
CA ILE A 294 11.83 -18.73 -6.09
C ILE A 294 10.80 -19.30 -5.11
N MET A 295 10.11 -20.37 -5.48
CA MET A 295 9.18 -21.07 -4.60
C MET A 295 9.87 -21.56 -3.32
N LYS A 296 11.08 -22.13 -3.45
CA LYS A 296 11.89 -22.53 -2.29
C LYS A 296 12.19 -21.36 -1.36
N GLN A 297 12.59 -20.20 -1.90
CA GLN A 297 12.81 -18.99 -1.10
C GLN A 297 11.54 -18.51 -0.36
N ILE A 298 10.37 -18.67 -0.98
CA ILE A 298 9.09 -18.35 -0.34
C ILE A 298 8.79 -19.31 0.81
N VAL A 299 9.06 -20.62 0.63
CA VAL A 299 8.96 -21.61 1.71
C VAL A 299 9.88 -21.22 2.86
N ASP A 300 11.15 -20.89 2.59
CA ASP A 300 12.10 -20.42 3.59
C ASP A 300 11.56 -19.23 4.39
N LYS A 301 10.99 -18.23 3.71
CA LYS A 301 10.39 -17.06 4.38
C LYS A 301 9.27 -17.46 5.34
N PHE A 302 8.40 -18.39 4.95
CA PHE A 302 7.31 -18.86 5.81
C PHE A 302 7.81 -19.66 7.00
N VAL A 303 8.84 -20.46 6.78
CA VAL A 303 9.50 -21.26 7.84
C VAL A 303 10.17 -20.36 8.86
N ILE A 304 11.00 -19.40 8.42
CA ILE A 304 11.65 -18.42 9.29
C ILE A 304 10.61 -17.64 10.11
N LYS A 305 9.48 -17.26 9.51
CA LYS A 305 8.39 -16.62 10.23
C LYS A 305 7.79 -17.52 11.31
N LEU A 306 7.65 -18.81 11.04
CA LEU A 306 7.16 -19.78 12.01
C LEU A 306 8.19 -20.02 13.12
N GLU A 307 9.47 -20.17 12.80
CA GLU A 307 10.57 -20.26 13.76
C GLU A 307 10.57 -19.08 14.73
N SER A 308 10.46 -17.85 14.21
CA SER A 308 10.38 -16.64 15.03
C SER A 308 9.18 -16.64 16.00
N GLN A 309 8.04 -17.23 15.60
CA GLN A 309 6.87 -17.38 16.47
C GLN A 309 7.09 -18.45 17.56
N LEU A 310 7.87 -19.46 17.28
CA LEU A 310 8.20 -20.57 18.18
C LEU A 310 9.28 -20.19 19.19
N ASP A 311 10.24 -19.34 18.80
CA ASP A 311 11.27 -18.80 19.69
C ASP A 311 10.66 -18.10 20.91
N GLU A 312 9.54 -17.36 20.73
CA GLU A 312 8.81 -16.76 21.86
C GLU A 312 8.29 -17.79 22.89
N LYS A 313 8.18 -19.05 22.45
CA LYS A 313 7.73 -20.20 23.28
C LYS A 313 8.88 -21.13 23.68
N SER A 314 10.13 -20.73 23.41
CA SER A 314 11.33 -21.54 23.67
C SER A 314 11.29 -22.89 22.94
N VAL A 315 10.77 -22.90 21.72
CA VAL A 315 10.71 -24.10 20.86
C VAL A 315 11.54 -23.88 19.61
N LEU A 316 12.48 -24.76 19.35
CA LEU A 316 13.32 -24.77 18.15
C LEU A 316 12.69 -25.67 17.08
N LEU A 317 12.41 -25.10 15.91
CA LEU A 317 11.99 -25.84 14.74
C LEU A 317 13.16 -25.97 13.77
N THR A 318 13.47 -27.19 13.35
CA THR A 318 14.46 -27.43 12.30
C THR A 318 13.82 -28.31 11.22
N LEU A 319 13.86 -27.84 9.98
CA LEU A 319 13.39 -28.62 8.82
C LEU A 319 14.57 -29.31 8.14
N THR A 320 14.39 -30.59 7.84
CA THR A 320 15.35 -31.34 7.02
C THR A 320 15.18 -30.98 5.54
N GLU A 321 16.22 -31.18 4.72
CA GLU A 321 16.14 -30.92 3.28
C GLU A 321 14.98 -31.68 2.59
N PRO A 322 14.72 -32.98 2.88
CA PRO A 322 13.54 -33.66 2.32
C PRO A 322 12.20 -33.02 2.73
N ALA A 323 12.11 -32.44 3.94
CA ALA A 323 10.90 -31.75 4.37
C ALA A 323 10.70 -30.43 3.59
N TYR A 324 11.78 -29.70 3.30
CA TYR A 324 11.76 -28.51 2.44
C TYR A 324 11.29 -28.87 1.02
N GLU A 325 11.86 -29.92 0.43
CA GLU A 325 11.46 -30.38 -0.89
C GLU A 325 9.99 -30.76 -0.91
N TRP A 326 9.53 -31.52 0.07
CA TRP A 326 8.13 -31.93 0.20
C TRP A 326 7.18 -30.74 0.34
N LEU A 327 7.54 -29.72 1.15
CA LEU A 327 6.76 -28.48 1.27
C LEU A 327 6.69 -27.72 -0.06
N THR A 328 7.79 -27.68 -0.80
CA THR A 328 7.87 -26.99 -2.09
C THR A 328 7.03 -27.69 -3.16
N GLU A 329 7.04 -29.03 -3.17
CA GLU A 329 6.29 -29.80 -4.15
C GLU A 329 4.78 -29.83 -3.88
N ASN A 330 4.38 -29.92 -2.62
CA ASN A 330 2.98 -30.09 -2.24
C ASN A 330 2.29 -28.81 -1.79
N GLY A 331 3.06 -27.81 -1.34
CA GLY A 331 2.53 -26.53 -0.86
C GLY A 331 2.36 -25.49 -1.97
N VAL A 332 2.85 -25.77 -3.17
CA VAL A 332 2.83 -24.85 -4.29
C VAL A 332 2.08 -25.47 -5.46
N ASP A 333 1.30 -24.66 -6.15
CA ASP A 333 0.51 -25.07 -7.31
C ASP A 333 0.90 -24.18 -8.51
N GLU A 334 1.14 -24.76 -9.67
CA GLU A 334 1.52 -24.02 -10.88
C GLU A 334 0.47 -22.97 -11.29
N LYS A 335 -0.81 -23.24 -11.02
CA LYS A 335 -1.94 -22.37 -11.36
C LYS A 335 -2.20 -21.32 -10.30
N TYR A 336 -2.01 -21.65 -9.01
CA TYR A 336 -2.32 -20.79 -7.86
C TYR A 336 -1.08 -20.20 -7.19
N GLY A 337 0.12 -20.48 -7.72
CA GLY A 337 1.39 -19.98 -7.21
C GLY A 337 1.66 -20.38 -5.76
N ALA A 338 2.12 -19.43 -4.96
CA ALA A 338 2.42 -19.65 -3.54
C ALA A 338 1.19 -19.50 -2.60
N ARG A 339 -0.01 -19.23 -3.15
CA ARG A 339 -1.22 -19.00 -2.33
C ARG A 339 -1.61 -20.21 -1.46
N PRO A 340 -1.51 -21.48 -1.95
CA PRO A 340 -1.81 -22.66 -1.14
C PRO A 340 -0.81 -22.92 -0.02
N LEU A 341 0.45 -22.46 -0.17
CA LEU A 341 1.55 -22.78 0.74
C LEU A 341 1.28 -22.43 2.20
N GLN A 342 0.73 -21.23 2.45
CA GLN A 342 0.44 -20.82 3.82
C GLN A 342 -0.58 -21.76 4.48
N ARG A 343 -1.65 -22.09 3.75
CA ARG A 343 -2.68 -23.03 4.23
C ARG A 343 -2.10 -24.42 4.47
N PHE A 344 -1.20 -24.85 3.59
CA PHE A 344 -0.54 -26.15 3.69
C PHE A 344 0.37 -26.22 4.93
N ILE A 345 1.16 -25.16 5.20
CA ILE A 345 1.97 -25.04 6.41
C ILE A 345 1.08 -24.98 7.67
N ASP A 346 -0.01 -24.24 7.64
CA ASP A 346 -0.95 -24.15 8.75
C ASP A 346 -1.57 -25.51 9.07
N GLU A 347 -1.93 -26.30 8.05
CA GLU A 347 -2.55 -27.60 8.20
C GLU A 347 -1.57 -28.70 8.61
N LYS A 348 -0.38 -28.76 7.97
CA LYS A 348 0.57 -29.86 8.14
C LYS A 348 1.59 -29.63 9.26
N ILE A 349 1.86 -28.38 9.61
CA ILE A 349 2.86 -28.05 10.62
C ILE A 349 2.21 -27.41 11.84
N LYS A 350 1.49 -26.27 11.66
CA LYS A 350 1.02 -25.50 12.83
C LYS A 350 -0.06 -26.21 13.62
N LYS A 351 -1.01 -26.89 12.97
CA LYS A 351 -2.06 -27.62 13.72
C LYS A 351 -1.49 -28.72 14.61
N PRO A 352 -0.67 -29.68 14.09
CA PRO A 352 -0.05 -30.69 14.94
C PRO A 352 0.84 -30.08 16.05
N LEU A 353 1.57 -29.00 15.70
CA LEU A 353 2.45 -28.35 16.64
C LEU A 353 1.68 -27.65 17.77
N ALA A 354 0.49 -27.10 17.49
CA ALA A 354 -0.35 -26.47 18.48
C ALA A 354 -0.80 -27.45 19.60
N ASP A 355 -1.14 -28.69 19.22
CA ASP A 355 -1.50 -29.73 20.19
C ASP A 355 -0.31 -30.09 21.08
N GLU A 356 0.89 -30.21 20.53
CA GLU A 356 2.11 -30.48 21.28
C GLU A 356 2.51 -29.31 22.22
N LEU A 357 2.29 -28.07 21.78
CA LEU A 357 2.53 -26.87 22.60
C LEU A 357 1.55 -26.71 23.74
N LEU A 358 0.30 -27.07 23.55
CA LEU A 358 -0.76 -26.89 24.55
C LEU A 358 -0.84 -28.07 25.54
N PHE A 359 -0.73 -29.28 25.03
CA PHE A 359 -1.06 -30.50 25.77
C PHE A 359 0.07 -31.55 25.75
N GLY A 360 1.04 -31.39 24.86
CA GLY A 360 2.08 -32.38 24.60
C GLY A 360 3.43 -32.05 25.24
N LYS A 361 4.50 -32.54 24.61
CA LYS A 361 5.89 -32.48 25.10
C LYS A 361 6.49 -31.10 25.05
N LEU A 362 5.98 -30.21 24.20
CA LEU A 362 6.52 -28.85 23.96
C LEU A 362 5.91 -27.78 24.87
N LYS A 363 5.15 -28.16 25.89
CA LYS A 363 4.51 -27.23 26.84
C LYS A 363 5.51 -26.33 27.59
N ASN A 364 6.71 -26.83 27.84
CA ASN A 364 7.78 -26.12 28.55
C ASN A 364 8.98 -25.80 27.64
N GLY A 365 8.80 -25.81 26.33
CA GLY A 365 9.85 -25.62 25.35
C GLY A 365 10.40 -26.98 24.83
N GLY A 366 11.27 -26.94 23.80
CA GLY A 366 11.86 -28.15 23.23
C GLY A 366 12.46 -27.95 21.85
#